data_3df4e8b7a4b3fbe799b09fb91d6667cc
#
_entry.id   3df4e8b7a4b3fbe799b09fb91d6667cc
#
_cell.length_a   1.000
_cell.length_b   1.000
_cell.length_c   1.000
_cell.angle_alpha   90.00
_cell.angle_beta   90.00
_cell.angle_gamma   90.00
#
_symmetry.space_group_name_H-M   'P 1'
#
loop_
_entity.id
_entity.type
_entity.pdbx_description
1 polymer ?
#
loop_
_entity_poly.entity_id
_entity_poly.type
_entity_poly.pdbx_seq_one_letter_code
_entity_poly.pdbx_strand_id
1 'polypeptide(L)'
;MRTLPDHLRKGMKLVIVGCNPTESSVRVGHYYAGRTNQFWPILYESGVVPEPFDYHDDKRVIEFGIGLTDLVKRPTKTQEELTRGDFAEGRIVLSQKLEEFSPHVVADRKSVV
;
A
#
# COMPACT_ATOMS: atom_id res chain seq x y z
N MET A 1 -13.74 2.60 12.15
CA MET A 1 -13.72 2.10 10.76
C MET A 1 -12.62 1.05 10.62
N ARG A 2 -12.98 -0.10 10.10
CA ARG A 2 -12.00 -1.15 9.86
C ARG A 2 -11.24 -0.90 8.56
N THR A 3 -9.93 -1.03 8.59
CA THR A 3 -9.07 -0.83 7.43
C THR A 3 -7.81 -1.68 7.56
N LEU A 4 -6.89 -1.55 6.61
CA LEU A 4 -5.60 -2.22 6.69
C LEU A 4 -4.60 -1.34 7.45
N PRO A 5 -3.78 -1.93 8.34
CA PRO A 5 -2.72 -1.18 9.01
C PRO A 5 -1.61 -0.82 8.02
N ASP A 6 -0.92 0.27 8.28
CA ASP A 6 0.28 0.60 7.52
C ASP A 6 1.43 -0.32 7.92
N HIS A 7 2.24 -0.71 6.96
CA HIS A 7 3.48 -1.44 7.20
C HIS A 7 4.63 -0.48 6.95
N LEU A 8 4.97 0.31 7.97
CA LEU A 8 5.96 1.39 7.86
C LEU A 8 6.96 1.35 9.02
N ARG A 9 8.21 1.73 8.73
CA ARG A 9 9.22 2.01 9.73
C ARG A 9 10.16 3.08 9.17
N LYS A 10 10.95 3.71 10.03
CA LYS A 10 11.85 4.79 9.60
C LYS A 10 12.93 4.29 8.65
N GLY A 11 13.23 5.12 7.64
CA GLY A 11 14.37 4.89 6.76
C GLY A 11 14.21 3.76 5.77
N MET A 12 12.99 3.41 5.40
CA MET A 12 12.76 2.36 4.40
C MET A 12 13.32 2.76 3.04
N LYS A 13 13.78 1.76 2.28
CA LYS A 13 14.28 1.99 0.92
C LYS A 13 13.14 2.45 0.01
N LEU A 14 11.97 1.86 0.15
CA LEU A 14 10.84 2.08 -0.75
C LEU A 14 9.53 2.00 0.04
N VAL A 15 8.67 2.98 -0.13
CA VAL A 15 7.29 2.91 0.36
C VAL A 15 6.37 2.89 -0.85
N ILE A 16 5.51 1.89 -0.92
CA ILE A 16 4.53 1.74 -1.99
C ILE A 16 3.20 2.26 -1.46
N VAL A 17 2.62 3.21 -2.19
CA VAL A 17 1.37 3.86 -1.81
C VAL A 17 0.26 3.40 -2.75
N GLY A 18 -0.72 2.69 -2.20
CA GLY A 18 -1.93 2.35 -2.93
C GLY A 18 -2.95 3.47 -2.86
N CYS A 19 -4.00 3.38 -3.66
CA CYS A 19 -5.07 4.37 -3.63
C CYS A 19 -5.88 4.25 -2.35
N ASN A 20 -6.49 3.09 -2.15
CA ASN A 20 -7.20 2.74 -0.93
C ASN A 20 -7.41 1.24 -0.87
N PRO A 21 -7.65 0.66 0.31
CA PRO A 21 -7.88 -0.78 0.40
C PRO A 21 -9.27 -1.12 -0.16
N THR A 22 -9.37 -2.28 -0.81
CA THR A 22 -10.68 -2.80 -1.21
C THR A 22 -11.35 -3.42 0.01
N GLU A 23 -12.68 -3.49 -0.02
CA GLU A 23 -13.41 -4.14 1.06
C GLU A 23 -13.00 -5.59 1.23
N SER A 24 -12.70 -6.29 0.13
CA SER A 24 -12.25 -7.68 0.22
C SER A 24 -10.88 -7.81 0.86
N SER A 25 -9.94 -6.90 0.56
CA SER A 25 -8.62 -6.92 1.21
C SER A 25 -8.72 -6.67 2.71
N VAL A 26 -9.60 -5.75 3.13
CA VAL A 26 -9.82 -5.50 4.55
C VAL A 26 -10.42 -6.72 5.24
N ARG A 27 -11.37 -7.39 4.59
CA ARG A 27 -11.98 -8.60 5.14
C ARG A 27 -10.95 -9.71 5.34
N VAL A 28 -10.04 -9.87 4.40
CA VAL A 28 -8.95 -10.85 4.48
C VAL A 28 -7.86 -10.38 5.44
N GLY A 29 -7.65 -9.07 5.55
CA GLY A 29 -6.66 -8.50 6.45
C GLY A 29 -5.26 -8.33 5.84
N HIS A 30 -5.14 -8.35 4.53
CA HIS A 30 -3.86 -8.27 3.83
C HIS A 30 -3.92 -7.35 2.61
N TYR A 31 -2.81 -6.70 2.30
CA TYR A 31 -2.68 -5.82 1.13
C TYR A 31 -2.75 -6.62 -0.18
N TYR A 32 -3.48 -6.08 -1.13
CA TYR A 32 -3.55 -6.62 -2.50
C TYR A 32 -3.97 -8.09 -2.52
N ALA A 33 -5.02 -8.41 -1.77
CA ALA A 33 -5.47 -9.79 -1.55
C ALA A 33 -6.46 -10.30 -2.60
N GLY A 34 -6.80 -9.50 -3.61
CA GLY A 34 -7.71 -9.94 -4.67
C GLY A 34 -7.11 -11.08 -5.49
N ARG A 35 -7.97 -12.03 -5.88
CA ARG A 35 -7.52 -13.23 -6.61
C ARG A 35 -6.80 -12.91 -7.91
N THR A 36 -7.23 -11.85 -8.59
CA THR A 36 -6.67 -11.46 -9.89
C THR A 36 -5.67 -10.32 -9.77
N ASN A 37 -5.33 -9.91 -8.56
CA ASN A 37 -4.40 -8.81 -8.36
C ASN A 37 -2.99 -9.25 -8.71
N GLN A 38 -2.35 -8.54 -9.64
CA GLN A 38 -1.01 -8.88 -10.14
C GLN A 38 0.12 -8.23 -9.32
N PHE A 39 -0.21 -7.53 -8.24
CA PHE A 39 0.80 -6.81 -7.46
C PHE A 39 1.94 -7.72 -7.00
N TRP A 40 1.61 -8.82 -6.34
CA TRP A 40 2.63 -9.70 -5.75
C TRP A 40 3.50 -10.39 -6.80
N PRO A 41 2.94 -10.96 -7.89
CA PRO A 41 3.76 -11.50 -8.96
C PRO A 41 4.68 -10.44 -9.59
N ILE A 42 4.17 -9.24 -9.83
CA ILE A 42 4.97 -8.16 -10.43
C ILE A 42 6.08 -7.73 -9.48
N LEU A 43 5.82 -7.66 -8.19
CA LEU A 43 6.82 -7.29 -7.20
C LEU A 43 8.03 -8.26 -7.25
N TYR A 44 7.74 -9.54 -7.34
CA TYR A 44 8.79 -10.54 -7.47
C TYR A 44 9.52 -10.44 -8.81
N GLU A 45 8.79 -10.36 -9.91
CA GLU A 45 9.37 -10.29 -11.25
C GLU A 45 10.25 -9.07 -11.44
N SER A 46 9.94 -7.97 -10.74
CA SER A 46 10.75 -6.75 -10.81
C SER A 46 12.06 -6.85 -10.03
N GLY A 47 12.26 -7.92 -9.27
CA GLY A 47 13.50 -8.13 -8.49
C GLY A 47 13.53 -7.39 -7.16
N VAL A 48 12.41 -6.80 -6.73
CA VAL A 48 12.34 -6.03 -5.48
C VAL A 48 12.36 -6.95 -4.26
N VAL A 49 11.80 -8.15 -4.39
CA VAL A 49 11.89 -9.19 -3.36
C VAL A 49 12.58 -10.42 -3.93
N PRO A 50 13.30 -11.21 -3.08
CA PRO A 50 14.15 -12.29 -3.58
C PRO A 50 13.42 -13.59 -3.91
N GLU A 51 12.15 -13.68 -3.52
CA GLU A 51 11.35 -14.90 -3.74
C GLU A 51 9.91 -14.54 -4.03
N PRO A 52 9.11 -15.45 -4.62
CA PRO A 52 7.70 -15.15 -4.86
C PRO A 52 6.95 -14.90 -3.55
N PHE A 53 6.18 -13.81 -3.49
CA PHE A 53 5.32 -13.47 -2.37
C PHE A 53 3.86 -13.54 -2.82
N ASP A 54 2.97 -13.80 -1.86
CA ASP A 54 1.54 -13.57 -2.05
C ASP A 54 1.04 -12.66 -0.92
N TYR A 55 -0.26 -12.41 -0.87
CA TYR A 55 -0.79 -11.45 0.07
C TYR A 55 -0.57 -11.85 1.55
N HIS A 56 -0.41 -13.13 1.85
CA HIS A 56 -0.10 -13.58 3.21
C HIS A 56 1.24 -13.04 3.70
N ASP A 57 2.13 -12.70 2.76
CA ASP A 57 3.48 -12.24 3.06
C ASP A 57 3.57 -10.73 3.19
N ASP A 58 2.45 -10.00 3.21
CA ASP A 58 2.46 -8.54 3.13
C ASP A 58 3.29 -7.86 4.23
N LYS A 59 3.34 -8.43 5.44
CA LYS A 59 4.18 -7.90 6.51
C LYS A 59 5.66 -8.17 6.31
N ARG A 60 5.99 -9.21 5.57
CA ARG A 60 7.39 -9.60 5.35
C ARG A 60 8.16 -8.61 4.50
N VAL A 61 7.47 -7.75 3.74
CA VAL A 61 8.15 -6.75 2.91
C VAL A 61 8.99 -5.79 3.74
N ILE A 62 8.64 -5.58 5.00
CA ILE A 62 9.40 -4.73 5.91
C ILE A 62 10.85 -5.22 6.06
N GLU A 63 11.06 -6.54 6.06
CA GLU A 63 12.39 -7.14 6.19
C GLU A 63 13.30 -6.78 5.01
N PHE A 64 12.72 -6.37 3.89
CA PHE A 64 13.46 -6.01 2.68
C PHE A 64 13.50 -4.50 2.46
N GLY A 65 13.13 -3.73 3.48
CA GLY A 65 13.15 -2.27 3.40
C GLY A 65 11.98 -1.68 2.64
N ILE A 66 10.89 -2.42 2.47
CA ILE A 66 9.70 -2.00 1.72
C ILE A 66 8.57 -1.73 2.69
N GLY A 67 7.89 -0.60 2.52
CA GLY A 67 6.70 -0.26 3.28
C GLY A 67 5.47 -0.24 2.41
N LEU A 68 4.32 -0.46 3.03
CA LEU A 68 3.02 -0.43 2.35
C LEU A 68 2.09 0.50 3.10
N THR A 69 1.43 1.38 2.36
CA THR A 69 0.39 2.26 2.90
C THR A 69 -0.60 2.60 1.78
N ASP A 70 -1.67 3.28 2.13
CA ASP A 70 -2.66 3.77 1.18
C ASP A 70 -2.83 5.26 1.31
N LEU A 71 -3.10 5.94 0.21
CA LEU A 71 -3.40 7.37 0.21
C LEU A 71 -4.66 7.66 1.02
N VAL A 72 -5.70 6.84 0.82
CA VAL A 72 -6.97 6.93 1.54
C VAL A 72 -7.17 5.63 2.30
N LYS A 73 -7.44 5.71 3.59
CA LYS A 73 -7.61 4.49 4.41
C LYS A 73 -9.05 3.94 4.38
N ARG A 74 -10.00 4.70 3.86
CA ARG A 74 -11.39 4.26 3.78
C ARG A 74 -11.55 3.15 2.75
N PRO A 75 -11.99 1.94 3.14
CA PRO A 75 -12.17 0.85 2.17
C PRO A 75 -13.41 1.09 1.30
N THR A 76 -13.31 0.72 0.04
CA THR A 76 -14.42 0.78 -0.90
C THR A 76 -14.36 -0.43 -1.82
N LYS A 77 -15.43 -0.66 -2.59
CA LYS A 77 -15.43 -1.72 -3.61
C LYS A 77 -14.62 -1.28 -4.82
N THR A 78 -14.76 -0.02 -5.21
CA THR A 78 -14.04 0.56 -6.35
C THR A 78 -13.51 1.95 -5.99
N GLN A 79 -12.48 2.40 -6.71
CA GLN A 79 -11.89 3.72 -6.49
C GLN A 79 -12.86 4.86 -6.79
N GLU A 80 -13.81 4.64 -7.68
CA GLU A 80 -14.79 5.67 -8.07
C GLU A 80 -15.68 6.12 -6.92
N GLU A 81 -15.74 5.34 -5.85
CA GLU A 81 -16.51 5.71 -4.65
C GLU A 81 -15.81 6.76 -3.78
N LEU A 82 -14.53 7.04 -4.05
CA LEU A 82 -13.78 8.03 -3.28
C LEU A 82 -14.13 9.44 -3.72
N THR A 83 -14.20 10.35 -2.76
CA THR A 83 -14.55 11.74 -2.98
C THR A 83 -13.31 12.64 -3.01
N ARG A 84 -13.47 13.88 -3.46
CA ARG A 84 -12.41 14.88 -3.38
C ARG A 84 -11.93 15.10 -1.94
N GLY A 85 -12.87 15.05 -0.98
CA GLY A 85 -12.54 15.19 0.43
C GLY A 85 -11.67 14.04 0.92
N ASP A 86 -11.97 12.80 0.47
CA ASP A 86 -11.13 11.65 0.81
C ASP A 86 -9.69 11.86 0.35
N PHE A 87 -9.51 12.32 -0.89
CA PHE A 87 -8.17 12.55 -1.43
C PHE A 87 -7.46 13.72 -0.74
N ALA A 88 -8.17 14.81 -0.48
CA ALA A 88 -7.58 15.96 0.17
C ALA A 88 -7.06 15.62 1.56
N GLU A 89 -7.89 14.96 2.36
CA GLU A 89 -7.51 14.51 3.70
C GLU A 89 -6.39 13.48 3.63
N GLY A 90 -6.49 12.53 2.70
CA GLY A 90 -5.48 11.51 2.52
C GLY A 90 -4.10 12.07 2.19
N ARG A 91 -4.04 13.09 1.35
CA ARG A 91 -2.76 13.75 1.01
C ARG A 91 -2.12 14.39 2.23
N ILE A 92 -2.92 15.02 3.09
CA ILE A 92 -2.40 15.64 4.31
C ILE A 92 -1.82 14.57 5.25
N VAL A 93 -2.57 13.51 5.49
CA VAL A 93 -2.14 12.42 6.38
C VAL A 93 -0.91 11.71 5.81
N LEU A 94 -0.91 11.44 4.51
CA LEU A 94 0.22 10.78 3.86
C LEU A 94 1.49 11.63 3.95
N SER A 95 1.38 12.96 3.73
CA SER A 95 2.52 13.85 3.87
C SER A 95 3.13 13.78 5.26
N GLN A 96 2.29 13.72 6.29
CA GLN A 96 2.77 13.60 7.67
C GLN A 96 3.50 12.29 7.90
N LYS A 97 2.98 11.19 7.35
CA LYS A 97 3.63 9.87 7.44
C LYS A 97 4.98 9.86 6.74
N LEU A 98 5.06 10.43 5.55
CA LEU A 98 6.30 10.46 4.79
C LEU A 98 7.36 11.32 5.49
N GLU A 99 6.93 12.40 6.14
CA GLU A 99 7.83 13.21 6.95
C GLU A 99 8.36 12.44 8.14
N GLU A 100 7.46 11.74 8.84
CA GLU A 100 7.82 10.96 10.03
C GLU A 100 8.76 9.80 9.71
N PHE A 101 8.48 9.06 8.65
CA PHE A 101 9.22 7.83 8.34
C PHE A 101 10.37 8.01 7.36
N SER A 102 10.41 9.13 6.64
CA SER A 102 11.53 9.52 5.77
C SER A 102 12.02 8.41 4.84
N PRO A 103 11.16 7.82 4.00
CA PRO A 103 11.61 6.79 3.09
C PRO A 103 12.52 7.37 2.00
N HIS A 104 13.40 6.54 1.43
CA HIS A 104 14.29 6.96 0.36
C HIS A 104 13.54 7.17 -0.96
N VAL A 105 12.57 6.28 -1.27
CA VAL A 105 11.78 6.34 -2.50
C VAL A 105 10.33 6.08 -2.17
N VAL A 106 9.44 6.81 -2.82
CA VAL A 106 7.99 6.60 -2.71
C VAL A 106 7.46 6.25 -4.08
N ALA A 107 6.77 5.13 -4.20
CA ALA A 107 6.14 4.69 -5.44
C ALA A 107 4.63 4.71 -5.27
N ASP A 108 3.96 5.53 -6.06
CA ASP A 108 2.51 5.62 -6.06
C ASP A 108 1.98 4.72 -7.17
N ARG A 109 1.24 3.68 -6.81
CA ARG A 109 0.68 2.74 -7.79
C ARG A 109 -0.21 3.43 -8.81
N LYS A 110 -0.88 4.50 -8.41
CA LYS A 110 -1.78 5.22 -9.31
C LYS A 110 -1.02 5.91 -10.44
N SER A 111 0.18 6.39 -10.18
CA SER A 111 0.97 7.08 -11.20
C SER A 111 1.65 6.13 -12.18
N VAL A 112 1.63 4.84 -11.93
CA VAL A 112 2.23 3.84 -12.82
C VAL A 112 1.29 3.45 -13.97
N VAL A 113 0.03 3.79 -13.87
CA VAL A 113 -0.99 3.41 -14.86
C VAL A 113 -0.85 4.16 -16.17
#